data_da357c197f6136b5c43f40ab02e9a695
#
_entry.id   da357c197f6136b5c43f40ab02e9a695
#
_cell.length_a   1.000
_cell.length_b   1.000
_cell.length_c   1.000
_cell.angle_alpha   90.00
_cell.angle_beta   90.00
_cell.angle_gamma   90.00
#
_symmetry.space_group_name_H-M   'P 1'
#
loop_
_entity.id
_entity.type
_entity.pdbx_description
1 polymer ?
#
loop_
_entity_poly.entity_id
_entity_poly.type
_entity_poly.pdbx_seq_one_letter_code
_entity_poly.pdbx_strand_id
1 'polypeptide(L)'
;MFRKLVFSIKKSLFKGVILFSLACRYLLNFVVIHEVKSIPLERQRRALVSTVDYVERHMRHVDSVGSKNELLNKAFKSADLSGDRLICEFGVFMGASINHLAKMTAKPVFGFDSFEGLPERWWDGMKQGAFAVPKLPKVRNNVTLVKGLFHDTLPGFLKEHTGQVGFLHVDSDLYSSAKIIFELLESRLKSGTVIAFDEYFNYPEWENGEYQAFMEFLTKTGLTFEFIGYHRHAEQVAVILKEKVN
;
A
#
# COMPACT_ATOMS: atom_id res chain seq x y z
N MET A 1 10.38 -63.61 28.91
CA MET A 1 11.07 -62.40 28.44
C MET A 1 10.27 -61.70 27.35
N PHE A 2 9.80 -62.32 26.30
CA PHE A 2 9.07 -61.77 25.16
C PHE A 2 7.76 -61.02 25.53
N ARG A 3 6.92 -61.55 26.42
CA ARG A 3 5.67 -60.90 26.87
C ARG A 3 5.88 -59.57 27.60
N LYS A 4 6.97 -59.43 28.38
CA LYS A 4 7.30 -58.17 29.06
C LYS A 4 7.76 -57.07 28.06
N LEU A 5 8.50 -57.47 26.99
CA LEU A 5 8.94 -56.58 25.92
C LEU A 5 7.77 -56.04 25.10
N VAL A 6 6.86 -56.94 24.70
CA VAL A 6 5.63 -56.56 23.94
C VAL A 6 4.74 -55.64 24.77
N PHE A 7 4.60 -55.88 26.08
CA PHE A 7 3.85 -55.00 26.97
C PHE A 7 4.49 -53.62 27.11
N SER A 8 5.81 -53.53 27.19
CA SER A 8 6.56 -52.26 27.26
C SER A 8 6.41 -51.43 25.97
N ILE A 9 6.48 -52.10 24.81
CA ILE A 9 6.29 -51.44 23.50
C ILE A 9 4.85 -50.91 23.35
N LYS A 10 3.85 -51.70 23.73
CA LYS A 10 2.44 -51.27 23.71
C LYS A 10 2.21 -50.06 24.62
N LYS A 11 2.80 -50.04 25.82
CA LYS A 11 2.70 -48.92 26.76
C LYS A 11 3.39 -47.64 26.24
N SER A 12 4.53 -47.80 25.56
CA SER A 12 5.24 -46.67 24.93
C SER A 12 4.46 -46.07 23.74
N LEU A 13 3.92 -46.94 22.88
CA LEU A 13 3.06 -46.55 21.76
C LEU A 13 1.80 -45.81 22.25
N PHE A 14 1.14 -46.33 23.29
CA PHE A 14 -0.04 -45.71 23.87
C PHE A 14 0.24 -44.32 24.46
N LYS A 15 1.39 -44.15 25.15
CA LYS A 15 1.85 -42.82 25.61
C LYS A 15 2.12 -41.87 24.46
N GLY A 16 2.72 -42.35 23.36
CA GLY A 16 2.97 -41.54 22.15
C GLY A 16 1.67 -41.05 21.50
N VAL A 17 0.68 -41.93 21.41
CA VAL A 17 -0.66 -41.56 20.87
C VAL A 17 -1.37 -40.52 21.73
N ILE A 18 -1.29 -40.66 23.07
CA ILE A 18 -1.87 -39.65 23.99
C ILE A 18 -1.18 -38.30 23.83
N LEU A 19 0.15 -38.27 23.81
CA LEU A 19 0.90 -37.00 23.63
C LEU A 19 0.59 -36.34 22.30
N PHE A 20 0.51 -37.11 21.22
CA PHE A 20 0.12 -36.61 19.90
C PHE A 20 -1.30 -36.04 19.90
N SER A 21 -2.26 -36.73 20.49
CA SER A 21 -3.64 -36.29 20.65
C SER A 21 -3.74 -35.00 21.45
N LEU A 22 -2.96 -34.86 22.54
CA LEU A 22 -2.91 -33.61 23.32
C LEU A 22 -2.29 -32.47 22.53
N ALA A 23 -1.24 -32.69 21.75
CA ALA A 23 -0.62 -31.71 20.88
C ALA A 23 -1.58 -31.22 19.77
N CYS A 24 -2.28 -32.17 19.11
CA CYS A 24 -3.31 -31.82 18.11
C CYS A 24 -4.45 -31.00 18.72
N ARG A 25 -4.90 -31.39 19.92
CA ARG A 25 -5.95 -30.64 20.62
C ARG A 25 -5.52 -29.23 21.03
N TYR A 26 -4.25 -29.07 21.45
CA TYR A 26 -3.67 -27.77 21.74
C TYR A 26 -3.58 -26.91 20.49
N LEU A 27 -3.09 -27.46 19.36
CA LEU A 27 -3.03 -26.77 18.07
C LEU A 27 -4.41 -26.37 17.55
N LEU A 28 -5.40 -27.27 17.65
CA LEU A 28 -6.78 -26.97 17.27
C LEU A 28 -7.37 -25.85 18.13
N ASN A 29 -7.16 -25.86 19.44
CA ASN A 29 -7.61 -24.77 20.32
C ASN A 29 -6.91 -23.47 20.00
N PHE A 30 -5.60 -23.49 19.70
CA PHE A 30 -4.84 -22.32 19.28
C PHE A 30 -5.41 -21.73 17.98
N VAL A 31 -5.63 -22.55 16.96
CA VAL A 31 -6.23 -22.13 15.68
C VAL A 31 -7.64 -21.55 15.90
N VAL A 32 -8.49 -22.24 16.67
CA VAL A 32 -9.85 -21.76 16.97
C VAL A 32 -9.84 -20.42 17.71
N ILE A 33 -8.96 -20.21 18.66
CA ILE A 33 -8.88 -18.96 19.40
C ILE A 33 -8.36 -17.84 18.48
N HIS A 34 -7.30 -18.09 17.71
CA HIS A 34 -6.66 -17.08 16.89
C HIS A 34 -7.42 -16.75 15.59
N GLU A 35 -8.05 -17.75 14.96
CA GLU A 35 -8.74 -17.52 13.69
C GLU A 35 -10.23 -17.24 13.85
N VAL A 36 -10.93 -17.94 14.76
CA VAL A 36 -12.39 -17.81 14.88
C VAL A 36 -12.83 -16.68 15.80
N LYS A 37 -12.00 -16.32 16.80
CA LYS A 37 -12.32 -15.28 17.79
C LYS A 37 -11.48 -14.01 17.63
N SER A 38 -10.68 -13.89 16.59
CA SER A 38 -9.83 -12.72 16.36
C SER A 38 -10.62 -11.59 15.71
N ILE A 39 -10.87 -10.52 16.43
CA ILE A 39 -11.52 -9.31 15.89
C ILE A 39 -10.70 -8.69 14.75
N PRO A 40 -9.37 -8.51 14.86
CA PRO A 40 -8.57 -7.98 13.75
C PRO A 40 -8.67 -8.84 12.50
N LEU A 41 -8.60 -10.15 12.62
CA LEU A 41 -8.71 -11.07 11.48
C LEU A 41 -10.10 -11.01 10.83
N GLU A 42 -11.16 -10.92 11.64
CA GLU A 42 -12.52 -10.78 11.11
C GLU A 42 -12.73 -9.42 10.40
N ARG A 43 -12.16 -8.33 10.91
CA ARG A 43 -12.16 -7.04 10.22
C ARG A 43 -11.43 -7.13 8.89
N GLN A 44 -10.27 -7.80 8.84
CA GLN A 44 -9.54 -8.05 7.59
C GLN A 44 -10.34 -8.91 6.60
N ARG A 45 -11.06 -9.93 7.07
CA ARG A 45 -11.94 -10.74 6.20
C ARG A 45 -13.07 -9.90 5.58
N ARG A 46 -13.67 -9.00 6.36
CA ARG A 46 -14.71 -8.08 5.85
C ARG A 46 -14.14 -7.10 4.83
N ALA A 47 -12.95 -6.57 5.09
CA ALA A 47 -12.25 -5.74 4.12
C ALA A 47 -11.95 -6.50 2.82
N LEU A 48 -11.53 -7.76 2.91
CA LEU A 48 -11.33 -8.60 1.72
C LEU A 48 -12.64 -8.82 0.96
N VAL A 49 -13.77 -9.07 1.64
CA VAL A 49 -15.08 -9.23 0.99
C VAL A 49 -15.49 -7.96 0.26
N SER A 50 -15.42 -6.78 0.92
CA SER A 50 -15.76 -5.50 0.27
C SER A 50 -14.82 -5.17 -0.89
N THR A 51 -13.54 -5.55 -0.78
CA THR A 51 -12.57 -5.43 -1.87
C THR A 51 -12.92 -6.32 -3.05
N VAL A 52 -13.29 -7.58 -2.81
CA VAL A 52 -13.72 -8.49 -3.89
C VAL A 52 -14.97 -7.94 -4.60
N ASP A 53 -15.96 -7.46 -3.84
CA ASP A 53 -17.15 -6.81 -4.41
C ASP A 53 -16.80 -5.57 -5.26
N TYR A 54 -15.81 -4.80 -4.83
CA TYR A 54 -15.30 -3.65 -5.58
C TYR A 54 -14.61 -4.08 -6.88
N VAL A 55 -13.72 -5.07 -6.81
CA VAL A 55 -13.02 -5.61 -7.99
C VAL A 55 -14.01 -6.20 -9.00
N GLU A 56 -15.00 -6.96 -8.56
CA GLU A 56 -16.01 -7.53 -9.45
C GLU A 56 -16.89 -6.48 -10.14
N ARG A 57 -17.17 -5.37 -9.48
CA ARG A 57 -17.96 -4.27 -10.04
C ARG A 57 -17.16 -3.36 -10.98
N HIS A 58 -15.91 -3.07 -10.64
CA HIS A 58 -15.15 -1.97 -11.27
C HIS A 58 -13.90 -2.43 -12.02
N MET A 59 -13.36 -3.62 -11.72
CA MET A 59 -12.05 -4.08 -12.19
C MET A 59 -12.07 -5.46 -12.87
N ARG A 60 -13.23 -5.93 -13.31
CA ARG A 60 -13.42 -7.29 -13.86
C ARG A 60 -12.46 -7.66 -14.99
N HIS A 61 -12.01 -6.68 -15.77
CA HIS A 61 -11.10 -6.87 -16.90
C HIS A 61 -9.73 -6.24 -16.69
N VAL A 62 -9.42 -5.86 -15.45
CA VAL A 62 -8.14 -5.26 -15.07
C VAL A 62 -7.15 -6.34 -14.68
N ASP A 63 -5.94 -6.27 -15.22
CA ASP A 63 -4.88 -7.24 -14.89
C ASP A 63 -4.45 -7.12 -13.43
N SER A 64 -4.39 -8.26 -12.74
CA SER A 64 -3.79 -8.35 -11.42
C SER A 64 -2.33 -8.79 -11.52
N VAL A 65 -1.50 -8.27 -10.63
CA VAL A 65 -0.07 -8.60 -10.52
C VAL A 65 0.27 -9.30 -9.21
N GLY A 66 1.44 -9.90 -9.12
CA GLY A 66 1.86 -10.69 -7.96
C GLY A 66 2.73 -9.93 -6.95
N SER A 67 3.16 -8.70 -7.25
CA SER A 67 4.00 -7.89 -6.35
C SER A 67 3.85 -6.39 -6.57
N LYS A 68 4.14 -5.59 -5.51
CA LYS A 68 4.20 -4.12 -5.57
C LYS A 68 5.14 -3.64 -6.70
N ASN A 69 6.33 -4.22 -6.82
CA ASN A 69 7.29 -3.83 -7.85
C ASN A 69 6.78 -4.09 -9.27
N GLU A 70 6.05 -5.19 -9.49
CA GLU A 70 5.44 -5.48 -10.79
C GLU A 70 4.38 -4.43 -11.13
N LEU A 71 3.55 -4.02 -10.15
CA LEU A 71 2.57 -2.96 -10.33
C LEU A 71 3.22 -1.62 -10.64
N LEU A 72 4.23 -1.22 -9.85
CA LEU A 72 4.99 0.02 -10.06
C LEU A 72 5.65 0.03 -11.44
N ASN A 73 6.22 -1.11 -11.89
CA ASN A 73 6.78 -1.22 -13.24
C ASN A 73 5.71 -1.01 -14.33
N LYS A 74 4.54 -1.63 -14.17
CA LYS A 74 3.42 -1.49 -15.13
C LYS A 74 2.91 -0.05 -15.15
N ALA A 75 2.66 0.53 -13.99
CA ALA A 75 2.20 1.90 -13.83
C ALA A 75 3.21 2.91 -14.42
N PHE A 76 4.48 2.78 -14.06
CA PHE A 76 5.52 3.70 -14.52
C PHE A 76 5.71 3.68 -16.05
N LYS A 77 5.59 2.50 -16.68
CA LYS A 77 5.64 2.35 -18.15
C LYS A 77 4.44 2.97 -18.85
N SER A 78 3.31 3.13 -18.16
CA SER A 78 2.10 3.75 -18.70
C SER A 78 2.11 5.27 -18.57
N ALA A 79 3.05 5.83 -17.81
CA ALA A 79 3.16 7.27 -17.59
C ALA A 79 3.83 7.97 -18.79
N ASP A 80 3.24 9.07 -19.23
CA ASP A 80 3.94 10.03 -20.10
C ASP A 80 4.88 10.87 -19.21
N LEU A 81 6.16 10.67 -19.39
CA LEU A 81 7.22 11.38 -18.68
C LEU A 81 7.97 12.36 -19.61
N SER A 82 7.39 12.76 -20.73
CA SER A 82 8.01 13.74 -21.66
C SER A 82 8.14 15.14 -21.03
N GLY A 83 9.03 15.94 -21.58
CA GLY A 83 9.23 17.32 -21.13
C GLY A 83 9.69 17.42 -19.66
N ASP A 84 9.10 18.34 -18.91
CA ASP A 84 9.39 18.69 -17.52
C ASP A 84 8.45 18.00 -16.50
N ARG A 85 7.75 16.93 -16.92
CA ARG A 85 6.82 16.21 -16.06
C ARG A 85 7.50 15.66 -14.81
N LEU A 86 6.87 15.90 -13.68
CA LEU A 86 7.34 15.51 -12.36
C LEU A 86 7.06 14.04 -12.06
N ILE A 87 7.99 13.43 -11.36
CA ILE A 87 7.89 12.06 -10.80
C ILE A 87 7.99 12.22 -9.29
N CYS A 88 6.89 11.97 -8.57
CA CYS A 88 6.77 12.22 -7.14
C CYS A 88 6.36 10.96 -6.39
N GLU A 89 6.94 10.77 -5.21
CA GLU A 89 6.53 9.77 -4.22
C GLU A 89 6.28 10.47 -2.88
N PHE A 90 5.15 10.16 -2.25
CA PHE A 90 4.75 10.67 -0.95
C PHE A 90 4.67 9.51 0.04
N GLY A 91 5.57 9.52 1.03
CA GLY A 91 5.92 8.40 1.87
C GLY A 91 7.13 7.65 1.28
N VAL A 92 8.30 7.89 1.85
CA VAL A 92 9.57 7.31 1.36
C VAL A 92 10.09 6.24 2.31
N PHE A 93 9.89 6.44 3.61
CA PHE A 93 10.35 5.55 4.68
C PHE A 93 11.84 5.18 4.51
N MET A 94 12.14 3.91 4.25
CA MET A 94 13.52 3.43 4.04
C MET A 94 14.00 3.49 2.59
N GLY A 95 13.20 4.05 1.68
CA GLY A 95 13.58 4.34 0.30
C GLY A 95 13.54 3.15 -0.66
N ALA A 96 12.80 2.08 -0.34
CA ALA A 96 12.73 0.90 -1.21
C ALA A 96 12.05 1.19 -2.54
N SER A 97 10.85 1.76 -2.50
CA SER A 97 10.01 2.10 -3.66
C SER A 97 10.62 3.23 -4.50
N ILE A 98 11.07 4.32 -3.87
CA ILE A 98 11.69 5.43 -4.61
C ILE A 98 12.95 5.03 -5.35
N ASN A 99 13.80 4.19 -4.74
CA ASN A 99 14.98 3.65 -5.39
C ASN A 99 14.62 2.71 -6.55
N HIS A 100 13.50 1.98 -6.43
CA HIS A 100 12.99 1.14 -7.51
C HIS A 100 12.51 2.00 -8.69
N LEU A 101 11.71 3.05 -8.44
CA LEU A 101 11.26 4.00 -9.46
C LEU A 101 12.44 4.70 -10.14
N ALA A 102 13.41 5.18 -9.34
CA ALA A 102 14.59 5.88 -9.83
C ALA A 102 15.52 5.03 -10.71
N LYS A 103 15.44 3.69 -10.63
CA LYS A 103 16.15 2.79 -11.57
C LYS A 103 15.57 2.80 -12.98
N MET A 104 14.28 3.13 -13.11
CA MET A 104 13.56 3.04 -14.38
C MET A 104 13.70 4.29 -15.24
N THR A 105 14.35 5.35 -14.71
CA THR A 105 14.50 6.62 -15.42
C THR A 105 15.82 7.31 -15.07
N ALA A 106 16.30 8.15 -16.00
CA ALA A 106 17.38 9.09 -15.72
C ALA A 106 16.86 10.46 -15.20
N LYS A 107 15.53 10.68 -15.23
CA LYS A 107 14.92 11.94 -14.78
C LYS A 107 14.98 12.06 -13.25
N PRO A 108 14.90 13.30 -12.72
CA PRO A 108 14.74 13.54 -11.30
C PRO A 108 13.48 12.85 -10.76
N VAL A 109 13.59 12.22 -9.59
CA VAL A 109 12.50 11.65 -8.81
C VAL A 109 12.49 12.35 -7.45
N PHE A 110 11.33 12.86 -7.04
CA PHE A 110 11.17 13.63 -5.82
C PHE A 110 10.42 12.79 -4.78
N GLY A 111 11.04 12.61 -3.61
CA GLY A 111 10.45 11.88 -2.50
C GLY A 111 10.15 12.78 -1.32
N PHE A 112 8.89 12.81 -0.90
CA PHE A 112 8.39 13.62 0.21
C PHE A 112 8.13 12.74 1.41
N ASP A 113 8.71 13.08 2.56
CA ASP A 113 8.49 12.37 3.82
C ASP A 113 8.91 13.25 4.99
N SER A 114 8.22 13.15 6.12
CA SER A 114 8.67 13.77 7.36
C SER A 114 9.91 13.09 7.92
N PHE A 115 10.05 11.78 7.68
CA PHE A 115 11.00 10.87 8.32
C PHE A 115 10.85 10.79 9.85
N GLU A 116 9.78 11.40 10.37
CA GLU A 116 9.41 11.41 11.79
C GLU A 116 8.23 10.46 12.06
N GLY A 117 7.79 9.75 11.01
CA GLY A 117 6.68 8.81 11.04
C GLY A 117 5.32 9.47 10.88
N LEU A 118 4.26 8.70 11.07
CA LEU A 118 2.89 9.15 10.89
C LEU A 118 2.57 10.38 11.76
N PRO A 119 1.95 11.43 11.20
CA PRO A 119 1.59 12.63 11.94
C PRO A 119 0.45 12.40 12.94
N GLU A 120 -0.33 11.36 12.76
CA GLU A 120 -1.45 10.96 13.61
C GLU A 120 -1.57 9.44 13.70
N ARG A 121 -2.53 8.95 14.50
CA ARG A 121 -2.82 7.53 14.57
C ARG A 121 -3.54 7.06 13.30
N TRP A 122 -3.06 5.96 12.74
CA TRP A 122 -3.74 5.23 11.69
C TRP A 122 -4.68 4.16 12.30
N TRP A 123 -5.00 3.09 11.58
CA TRP A 123 -5.83 2.01 12.08
C TRP A 123 -5.10 1.14 13.13
N ASP A 124 -5.68 0.05 13.56
CA ASP A 124 -5.34 -0.78 14.71
C ASP A 124 -3.83 -1.04 14.91
N GLY A 125 -3.26 -0.45 15.98
CA GLY A 125 -1.86 -0.64 16.37
C GLY A 125 -0.87 0.39 15.81
N MET A 126 -1.18 1.11 14.74
CA MET A 126 -0.31 2.13 14.15
C MET A 126 -0.51 3.47 14.86
N LYS A 127 0.43 3.80 15.74
CA LYS A 127 0.40 5.05 16.51
C LYS A 127 1.08 6.18 15.75
N GLN A 128 0.79 7.42 16.15
CA GLN A 128 1.61 8.58 15.77
C GLN A 128 3.10 8.28 15.99
N GLY A 129 3.95 8.64 15.01
CA GLY A 129 5.38 8.33 15.00
C GLY A 129 5.72 6.92 14.48
N ALA A 130 4.73 6.08 14.14
CA ALA A 130 5.02 4.83 13.43
C ALA A 130 5.75 5.14 12.11
N PHE A 131 6.65 4.25 11.67
CA PHE A 131 7.51 4.42 10.49
C PHE A 131 8.56 5.54 10.57
N ALA A 132 8.80 6.14 11.75
CA ALA A 132 9.92 7.06 11.93
C ALA A 132 11.25 6.36 11.63
N VAL A 133 12.17 7.06 10.95
CA VAL A 133 13.49 6.53 10.64
C VAL A 133 14.60 7.37 11.31
N PRO A 134 15.63 6.74 11.89
CA PRO A 134 16.67 7.46 12.65
C PRO A 134 17.61 8.26 11.75
N LYS A 135 17.66 7.94 10.46
CA LYS A 135 18.51 8.59 9.45
C LYS A 135 17.80 8.56 8.09
N LEU A 136 18.05 9.59 7.29
CA LEU A 136 17.58 9.60 5.90
C LEU A 136 18.06 8.36 5.15
N PRO A 137 17.20 7.73 4.34
CA PRO A 137 17.56 6.56 3.56
C PRO A 137 18.63 6.90 2.51
N LYS A 138 19.44 5.90 2.17
CA LYS A 138 20.32 6.01 1.00
C LYS A 138 19.49 5.90 -0.27
N VAL A 139 19.58 6.93 -1.10
CA VAL A 139 18.85 6.99 -2.36
C VAL A 139 19.81 7.12 -3.55
N ARG A 140 19.27 6.85 -4.76
CA ARG A 140 20.02 7.00 -6.01
C ARG A 140 20.29 8.47 -6.31
N ASN A 141 21.31 8.74 -7.16
CA ASN A 141 21.77 10.09 -7.47
C ASN A 141 20.70 10.97 -8.19
N ASN A 142 19.72 10.36 -8.82
CA ASN A 142 18.60 11.05 -9.44
C ASN A 142 17.37 11.22 -8.52
N VAL A 143 17.51 10.93 -7.23
CA VAL A 143 16.47 11.15 -6.22
C VAL A 143 16.81 12.35 -5.38
N THR A 144 15.83 13.23 -5.20
CA THR A 144 15.84 14.34 -4.24
C THR A 144 14.83 14.07 -3.14
N LEU A 145 15.30 14.01 -1.89
CA LEU A 145 14.44 13.87 -0.71
C LEU A 145 14.03 15.26 -0.20
N VAL A 146 12.73 15.46 -0.05
CA VAL A 146 12.13 16.69 0.51
C VAL A 146 11.62 16.33 1.91
N LYS A 147 12.43 16.66 2.93
CA LYS A 147 12.10 16.34 4.33
C LYS A 147 11.14 17.36 4.93
N GLY A 148 10.05 16.91 5.49
CA GLY A 148 9.04 17.68 6.23
C GLY A 148 7.63 17.20 5.97
N LEU A 149 6.66 17.79 6.65
CA LEU A 149 5.25 17.50 6.41
C LEU A 149 4.83 18.05 5.04
N PHE A 150 3.91 17.37 4.37
CA PHE A 150 3.54 17.70 2.99
C PHE A 150 2.99 19.12 2.85
N HIS A 151 2.16 19.57 3.81
CA HIS A 151 1.60 20.92 3.80
C HIS A 151 2.65 22.04 3.95
N ASP A 152 3.80 21.75 4.56
CA ASP A 152 4.88 22.70 4.76
C ASP A 152 5.82 22.75 3.54
N THR A 153 6.11 21.59 2.97
CA THR A 153 7.18 21.45 1.96
C THR A 153 6.67 21.60 0.53
N LEU A 154 5.50 21.06 0.21
CA LEU A 154 4.99 21.00 -1.14
C LEU A 154 4.70 22.40 -1.76
N PRO A 155 4.17 23.40 -1.02
CA PRO A 155 3.96 24.72 -1.60
C PRO A 155 5.25 25.41 -2.08
N GLY A 156 6.36 25.26 -1.34
CA GLY A 156 7.67 25.75 -1.74
C GLY A 156 8.20 25.02 -2.97
N PHE A 157 8.14 23.71 -2.96
CA PHE A 157 8.55 22.85 -4.07
C PHE A 157 7.81 23.21 -5.38
N LEU A 158 6.49 23.43 -5.34
CA LEU A 158 5.68 23.72 -6.51
C LEU A 158 5.93 25.12 -7.11
N LYS A 159 6.55 26.04 -6.36
CA LYS A 159 7.03 27.34 -6.89
C LYS A 159 8.27 27.16 -7.74
N GLU A 160 9.16 26.25 -7.37
CA GLU A 160 10.43 25.98 -8.05
C GLU A 160 10.25 25.00 -9.23
N HIS A 161 9.27 24.09 -9.12
CA HIS A 161 8.99 23.03 -10.09
C HIS A 161 7.62 23.23 -10.72
N THR A 162 7.57 23.78 -11.92
CA THR A 162 6.32 24.21 -12.59
C THR A 162 5.67 23.13 -13.44
N GLY A 163 6.33 22.00 -13.68
CA GLY A 163 5.84 20.88 -14.49
C GLY A 163 4.56 20.25 -13.98
N GLN A 164 3.81 19.61 -14.86
CA GLN A 164 2.71 18.73 -14.48
C GLN A 164 3.24 17.41 -13.90
N VAL A 165 2.46 16.76 -13.07
CA VAL A 165 2.82 15.42 -12.56
C VAL A 165 2.58 14.40 -13.66
N GLY A 166 3.62 13.68 -14.05
CA GLY A 166 3.51 12.52 -14.96
C GLY A 166 3.26 11.21 -14.20
N PHE A 167 3.96 11.05 -13.08
CA PHE A 167 3.82 9.88 -12.22
C PHE A 167 3.76 10.29 -10.74
N LEU A 168 2.78 9.78 -10.03
CA LEU A 168 2.56 9.98 -8.60
C LEU A 168 2.48 8.62 -7.90
N HIS A 169 3.32 8.41 -6.89
CA HIS A 169 3.17 7.31 -5.95
C HIS A 169 2.68 7.87 -4.61
N VAL A 170 1.50 7.44 -4.19
CA VAL A 170 0.89 7.77 -2.90
C VAL A 170 1.09 6.58 -2.00
N ASP A 171 1.90 6.75 -0.96
CA ASP A 171 2.28 5.74 0.05
C ASP A 171 2.29 6.50 1.40
N SER A 172 1.11 7.06 1.73
CA SER A 172 0.98 8.06 2.79
C SER A 172 0.14 7.58 3.97
N ASP A 173 -0.41 6.35 3.85
CA ASP A 173 -1.21 5.63 4.85
C ASP A 173 -2.53 6.32 5.25
N LEU A 174 -2.52 7.63 5.42
CA LEU A 174 -3.58 8.41 6.04
C LEU A 174 -4.44 9.14 5.01
N TYR A 175 -5.75 9.14 5.24
CA TYR A 175 -6.67 10.00 4.49
C TYR A 175 -6.26 11.47 4.52
N SER A 176 -5.90 12.00 5.71
CA SER A 176 -5.49 13.41 5.88
C SER A 176 -4.27 13.77 5.05
N SER A 177 -3.28 12.85 4.98
CA SER A 177 -2.08 13.01 4.18
C SER A 177 -2.38 12.98 2.68
N ALA A 178 -3.13 11.97 2.23
CA ALA A 178 -3.54 11.84 0.84
C ALA A 178 -4.39 13.03 0.37
N LYS A 179 -5.29 13.52 1.22
CA LYS A 179 -6.10 14.72 0.94
C LYS A 179 -5.24 15.95 0.70
N ILE A 180 -4.25 16.21 1.55
CA ILE A 180 -3.29 17.31 1.39
C ILE A 180 -2.53 17.18 0.06
N ILE A 181 -2.07 15.98 -0.29
CA ILE A 181 -1.40 15.71 -1.57
C ILE A 181 -2.29 16.11 -2.74
N PHE A 182 -3.54 15.63 -2.78
CA PHE A 182 -4.47 15.91 -3.85
C PHE A 182 -4.88 17.39 -3.92
N GLU A 183 -5.09 18.03 -2.78
CA GLU A 183 -5.44 19.47 -2.73
C GLU A 183 -4.29 20.35 -3.27
N LEU A 184 -3.06 20.09 -2.87
CA LEU A 184 -1.92 20.91 -3.27
C LEU A 184 -1.45 20.62 -4.72
N LEU A 185 -1.62 19.37 -5.17
CA LEU A 185 -1.28 18.98 -6.55
C LEU A 185 -2.43 19.16 -7.55
N GLU A 186 -3.62 19.61 -7.16
CA GLU A 186 -4.81 19.67 -8.00
C GLU A 186 -4.55 20.29 -9.38
N SER A 187 -3.88 21.42 -9.40
CA SER A 187 -3.56 22.12 -10.66
C SER A 187 -2.51 21.40 -11.53
N ARG A 188 -1.79 20.45 -10.96
CA ARG A 188 -0.70 19.69 -11.60
C ARG A 188 -1.11 18.29 -12.04
N LEU A 189 -2.24 17.78 -11.51
CA LEU A 189 -2.81 16.48 -11.87
C LEU A 189 -3.78 16.68 -13.05
N LYS A 190 -3.46 16.09 -14.19
CA LYS A 190 -4.22 16.24 -15.45
C LYS A 190 -4.46 14.88 -16.09
N SER A 191 -5.31 14.85 -17.11
CA SER A 191 -5.44 13.66 -17.97
C SER A 191 -4.06 13.19 -18.43
N GLY A 192 -3.80 11.88 -18.31
CA GLY A 192 -2.51 11.26 -18.57
C GLY A 192 -1.60 11.13 -17.35
N THR A 193 -1.89 11.79 -16.22
CA THR A 193 -1.17 11.51 -14.97
C THR A 193 -1.44 10.09 -14.52
N VAL A 194 -0.38 9.33 -14.22
CA VAL A 194 -0.48 8.00 -13.61
C VAL A 194 -0.30 8.12 -12.11
N ILE A 195 -1.20 7.48 -11.36
CA ILE A 195 -1.16 7.44 -9.90
C ILE A 195 -1.08 5.97 -9.48
N ALA A 196 -0.09 5.64 -8.67
CA ALA A 196 0.02 4.37 -7.95
C ALA A 196 -0.25 4.61 -6.47
N PHE A 197 -1.19 3.88 -5.91
CA PHE A 197 -1.54 3.90 -4.49
C PHE A 197 -0.93 2.71 -3.79
N ASP A 198 -0.44 2.90 -2.57
CA ASP A 198 -0.02 1.77 -1.71
C ASP A 198 -1.19 1.24 -0.89
N GLU A 199 -2.07 2.10 -0.41
CA GLU A 199 -3.23 1.76 0.43
C GLU A 199 -4.55 2.15 -0.25
N TYR A 200 -4.92 1.48 -1.36
CA TYR A 200 -6.19 1.78 -2.05
C TYR A 200 -7.36 0.99 -1.47
N PHE A 201 -7.18 -0.31 -1.20
CA PHE A 201 -8.21 -1.22 -0.71
C PHE A 201 -7.63 -2.36 0.16
N ASN A 202 -8.45 -3.38 0.52
CA ASN A 202 -8.05 -4.65 1.16
C ASN A 202 -7.44 -4.51 2.57
N TYR A 203 -7.77 -3.45 3.28
CA TYR A 203 -7.50 -3.28 4.71
C TYR A 203 -8.76 -2.76 5.43
N PRO A 204 -8.91 -2.93 6.75
CA PRO A 204 -10.09 -2.45 7.46
C PRO A 204 -10.31 -0.94 7.28
N GLU A 205 -11.54 -0.56 6.88
CA GLU A 205 -11.94 0.84 6.67
C GLU A 205 -11.27 1.52 5.45
N TRP A 206 -10.78 0.75 4.49
CA TRP A 206 -10.10 1.28 3.30
C TRP A 206 -10.91 2.34 2.54
N GLU A 207 -12.24 2.26 2.57
CA GLU A 207 -13.11 3.24 1.94
C GLU A 207 -12.93 4.67 2.51
N ASN A 208 -12.37 4.78 3.74
CA ASN A 208 -12.14 6.04 4.45
C ASN A 208 -10.67 6.51 4.40
N GLY A 209 -9.83 5.86 3.61
CA GLY A 209 -8.40 6.11 3.46
C GLY A 209 -8.03 6.94 2.22
N GLU A 210 -6.93 6.56 1.58
CA GLU A 210 -6.44 7.18 0.34
C GLU A 210 -7.51 7.12 -0.78
N TYR A 211 -8.29 6.05 -0.83
CA TYR A 211 -9.44 5.91 -1.74
C TYR A 211 -10.42 7.08 -1.59
N GLN A 212 -10.84 7.43 -0.37
CA GLN A 212 -11.76 8.54 -0.14
C GLN A 212 -11.18 9.86 -0.64
N ALA A 213 -9.93 10.14 -0.28
CA ALA A 213 -9.25 11.37 -0.71
C ALA A 213 -9.19 11.48 -2.24
N PHE A 214 -8.95 10.36 -2.93
CA PHE A 214 -8.96 10.30 -4.39
C PHE A 214 -10.36 10.53 -4.98
N MET A 215 -11.40 9.92 -4.42
CA MET A 215 -12.78 10.12 -4.90
C MET A 215 -13.26 11.56 -4.70
N GLU A 216 -12.89 12.22 -3.59
CA GLU A 216 -13.15 13.64 -3.36
C GLU A 216 -12.44 14.51 -4.39
N PHE A 217 -11.17 14.24 -4.70
CA PHE A 217 -10.41 14.92 -5.74
C PHE A 217 -11.09 14.78 -7.12
N LEU A 218 -11.49 13.57 -7.51
CA LEU A 218 -12.19 13.35 -8.79
C LEU A 218 -13.53 14.11 -8.85
N THR A 219 -14.28 14.10 -7.75
CA THR A 219 -15.56 14.84 -7.65
C THR A 219 -15.34 16.34 -7.84
N LYS A 220 -14.30 16.90 -7.20
CA LYS A 220 -13.98 18.31 -7.25
C LYS A 220 -13.49 18.75 -8.64
N THR A 221 -12.66 17.94 -9.28
CA THR A 221 -12.02 18.30 -10.57
C THR A 221 -12.84 17.92 -11.79
N GLY A 222 -13.80 17.00 -11.64
CA GLY A 222 -14.53 16.41 -12.76
C GLY A 222 -13.70 15.44 -13.60
N LEU A 223 -12.47 15.12 -13.20
CA LEU A 223 -11.66 14.09 -13.86
C LEU A 223 -12.25 12.70 -13.62
N THR A 224 -11.94 11.80 -14.53
CA THR A 224 -12.22 10.37 -14.42
C THR A 224 -10.90 9.59 -14.45
N PHE A 225 -10.96 8.28 -14.36
CA PHE A 225 -9.74 7.45 -14.43
C PHE A 225 -10.02 6.08 -15.04
N GLU A 226 -8.95 5.43 -15.48
CA GLU A 226 -8.92 4.04 -15.88
C GLU A 226 -7.93 3.26 -15.01
N PHE A 227 -8.26 2.03 -14.67
CA PHE A 227 -7.34 1.15 -13.95
C PHE A 227 -6.23 0.64 -14.86
N ILE A 228 -4.99 0.68 -14.37
CA ILE A 228 -3.83 0.08 -15.02
C ILE A 228 -3.61 -1.36 -14.50
N GLY A 229 -3.82 -1.56 -13.22
CA GLY A 229 -3.65 -2.85 -12.56
C GLY A 229 -3.79 -2.78 -11.06
N TYR A 230 -3.78 -3.94 -10.40
CA TYR A 230 -3.83 -4.05 -8.94
C TYR A 230 -3.01 -5.24 -8.43
N HIS A 231 -2.55 -5.16 -7.18
CA HIS A 231 -1.87 -6.26 -6.51
C HIS A 231 -2.90 -7.24 -5.94
N ARG A 232 -2.86 -8.51 -6.38
CA ARG A 232 -3.90 -9.52 -6.07
C ARG A 232 -3.95 -9.98 -4.61
N HIS A 233 -2.93 -9.70 -3.83
CA HIS A 233 -2.80 -10.17 -2.45
C HIS A 233 -2.59 -9.05 -1.43
N ALA A 234 -2.58 -7.80 -1.88
CA ALA A 234 -2.28 -6.65 -1.04
C ALA A 234 -3.15 -5.44 -1.41
N GLU A 235 -2.73 -4.25 -1.06
CA GLU A 235 -3.56 -3.04 -1.04
C GLU A 235 -3.39 -2.16 -2.29
N GLN A 236 -2.37 -2.43 -3.10
CA GLN A 236 -1.90 -1.53 -4.16
C GLN A 236 -2.79 -1.55 -5.40
N VAL A 237 -3.05 -0.35 -5.92
CA VAL A 237 -3.74 -0.10 -7.21
C VAL A 237 -3.01 0.97 -8.01
N ALA A 238 -3.03 0.86 -9.34
CA ALA A 238 -2.54 1.90 -10.23
C ALA A 238 -3.62 2.33 -11.22
N VAL A 239 -3.71 3.64 -11.43
CA VAL A 239 -4.69 4.27 -12.32
C VAL A 239 -4.04 5.31 -13.22
N ILE A 240 -4.71 5.65 -14.33
CA ILE A 240 -4.38 6.80 -15.18
C ILE A 240 -5.56 7.75 -15.22
N LEU A 241 -5.32 9.03 -14.95
CA LEU A 241 -6.34 10.07 -15.01
C LEU A 241 -6.79 10.32 -16.45
N LYS A 242 -8.08 10.59 -16.62
CA LYS A 242 -8.75 10.89 -17.90
C LYS A 242 -9.63 12.13 -17.78
N GLU A 243 -9.82 12.82 -18.89
CA GLU A 243 -10.87 13.82 -18.98
C GLU A 243 -12.24 13.15 -18.97
N LYS A 244 -13.24 13.84 -18.44
CA LYS A 244 -14.62 13.39 -18.54
C LYS A 244 -15.03 13.47 -20.02
N VAL A 245 -15.36 12.35 -20.59
CA VAL A 245 -15.98 12.34 -21.93
C VAL A 245 -17.38 12.91 -21.79
N ASN A 246 -17.65 14.05 -22.42
CA ASN A 246 -18.98 14.69 -22.47
C ASN A 246 -19.96 13.85 -23.27
#